data_30f0100cce42971fceb72162fcc37ab1
#
_entry.id   30f0100cce42971fceb72162fcc37ab1
#
_cell.length_a   1.000
_cell.length_b   1.000
_cell.length_c   1.000
_cell.angle_alpha   90.00
_cell.angle_beta   90.00
_cell.angle_gamma   90.00
#
_symmetry.space_group_name_H-M   'P 1'
#
loop_
_entity.id
_entity.type
_entity.pdbx_description
1 polymer ?
#
loop_
_entity_poly.entity_id
_entity_poly.type
_entity_poly.pdbx_seq_one_letter_code
_entity_poly.pdbx_strand_id
1 'polypeptide(L)'
;LGLESKNVPKEERPAIIDKYVKMVGLDHARNRYPAELSGGMQQRVSIARALAVDPDIIFMDEPLGALDALTRINLQDEISRICREEGKTVVFVTHDIEEAVVLADRVVVLAANPGRMQTIIPVNLIDRTDRTSASFVNIRNHIFEQFQLAKEDKIEFYI
;
A
#
# COMPACT_ATOMS: atom_id res chain seq x y z
N LEU A 1 11.45 -19.81 0.46
CA LEU A 1 10.12 -20.42 0.63
C LEU A 1 9.14 -19.94 -0.45
N GLY A 2 8.78 -18.65 -0.55
CA GLY A 2 7.76 -18.15 -1.52
C GLY A 2 8.10 -18.46 -2.98
N LEU A 3 9.32 -18.19 -3.42
CA LEU A 3 9.79 -18.52 -4.78
C LEU A 3 9.89 -20.03 -5.03
N GLU A 4 10.09 -20.82 -3.98
CA GLU A 4 10.06 -22.29 -4.08
C GLU A 4 8.66 -22.81 -4.31
N SER A 5 7.69 -22.28 -3.58
CA SER A 5 6.29 -22.70 -3.76
C SER A 5 5.74 -22.36 -5.15
N LYS A 6 6.32 -21.35 -5.81
CA LYS A 6 6.04 -20.98 -7.21
C LYS A 6 6.90 -21.75 -8.22
N ASN A 7 7.71 -22.73 -7.77
CA ASN A 7 8.62 -23.52 -8.62
C ASN A 7 9.61 -22.67 -9.44
N VAL A 8 9.99 -21.48 -8.95
CA VAL A 8 11.00 -20.65 -9.60
C VAL A 8 12.35 -21.38 -9.58
N PRO A 9 13.06 -21.51 -10.73
CA PRO A 9 14.37 -22.12 -10.78
C PRO A 9 15.36 -21.50 -9.80
N LYS A 10 16.25 -22.32 -9.20
CA LYS A 10 17.19 -21.82 -8.18
C LYS A 10 18.11 -20.73 -8.70
N GLU A 11 18.53 -20.84 -9.95
CA GLU A 11 19.38 -19.89 -10.67
C GLU A 11 18.74 -18.53 -10.89
N GLU A 12 17.42 -18.44 -10.97
CA GLU A 12 16.69 -17.18 -11.20
C GLU A 12 16.38 -16.43 -9.91
N ARG A 13 16.29 -17.15 -8.77
CA ARG A 13 15.90 -16.57 -7.47
C ARG A 13 16.78 -15.40 -7.02
N PRO A 14 18.13 -15.43 -7.17
CA PRO A 14 18.98 -14.33 -6.77
C PRO A 14 18.63 -13.01 -7.48
N ALA A 15 18.36 -13.04 -8.78
CA ALA A 15 18.01 -11.86 -9.55
C ALA A 15 16.66 -11.26 -9.10
N ILE A 16 15.67 -12.11 -8.83
CA ILE A 16 14.36 -11.68 -8.30
C ILE A 16 14.55 -11.05 -6.92
N ILE A 17 15.29 -11.69 -6.03
CA ILE A 17 15.57 -11.17 -4.69
C ILE A 17 16.27 -9.81 -4.78
N ASP A 18 17.29 -9.68 -5.65
CA ASP A 18 18.02 -8.45 -5.85
C ASP A 18 17.12 -7.31 -6.31
N LYS A 19 16.23 -7.57 -7.28
CA LYS A 19 15.24 -6.59 -7.75
C LYS A 19 14.46 -5.99 -6.58
N TYR A 20 13.85 -6.85 -5.76
CA TYR A 20 12.94 -6.38 -4.71
C TYR A 20 13.68 -5.86 -3.45
N VAL A 21 14.86 -6.37 -3.12
CA VAL A 21 15.70 -5.83 -2.04
C VAL A 21 16.16 -4.40 -2.36
N LYS A 22 16.56 -4.15 -3.62
CA LYS A 22 16.91 -2.80 -4.11
C LYS A 22 15.72 -1.86 -4.09
N MET A 23 14.58 -2.33 -4.60
CA MET A 23 13.34 -1.58 -4.61
C MET A 23 12.98 -1.02 -3.23
N VAL A 24 13.08 -1.83 -2.18
CA VAL A 24 12.76 -1.38 -0.82
C VAL A 24 13.94 -0.72 -0.10
N GLY A 25 15.07 -0.47 -0.78
CA GLY A 25 16.25 0.22 -0.24
C GLY A 25 16.97 -0.54 0.87
N LEU A 26 17.00 -1.88 0.80
CA LEU A 26 17.58 -2.73 1.85
C LEU A 26 18.87 -3.45 1.43
N ASP A 27 19.57 -3.03 0.36
CA ASP A 27 20.83 -3.64 -0.07
C ASP A 27 21.87 -3.69 1.05
N HIS A 28 21.96 -2.64 1.85
CA HIS A 28 22.89 -2.53 2.98
C HIS A 28 22.61 -3.51 4.12
N ALA A 29 21.41 -4.07 4.17
CA ALA A 29 20.94 -4.99 5.22
C ALA A 29 20.66 -6.40 4.69
N ARG A 30 21.03 -6.70 3.45
CA ARG A 30 20.72 -7.94 2.73
C ARG A 30 21.02 -9.23 3.52
N ASN A 31 22.12 -9.24 4.27
CA ASN A 31 22.61 -10.42 4.98
C ASN A 31 22.24 -10.39 6.47
N ARG A 32 21.39 -9.46 6.91
CA ARG A 32 20.94 -9.39 8.30
C ARG A 32 19.76 -10.32 8.53
N TYR A 33 19.70 -10.88 9.74
CA TYR A 33 18.55 -11.65 10.19
C TYR A 33 17.39 -10.73 10.56
N PRO A 34 16.13 -11.20 10.50
CA PRO A 34 14.95 -10.37 10.85
C PRO A 34 15.05 -9.69 12.21
N ALA A 35 15.63 -10.36 13.22
CA ALA A 35 15.83 -9.79 14.57
C ALA A 35 16.81 -8.61 14.63
N GLU A 36 17.64 -8.42 13.60
CA GLU A 36 18.62 -7.34 13.49
C GLU A 36 18.07 -6.13 12.70
N LEU A 37 16.83 -6.25 12.21
CA LEU A 37 16.16 -5.22 11.42
C LEU A 37 15.25 -4.36 12.30
N SER A 38 15.23 -3.05 12.05
CA SER A 38 14.22 -2.16 12.65
C SER A 38 12.82 -2.53 12.17
N GLY A 39 11.77 -2.09 12.89
CA GLY A 39 10.38 -2.35 12.50
C GLY A 39 10.06 -1.88 11.08
N GLY A 40 10.51 -0.68 10.69
CA GLY A 40 10.35 -0.19 9.33
C GLY A 40 11.12 -1.01 8.28
N MET A 41 12.31 -1.54 8.61
CA MET A 41 13.03 -2.46 7.71
C MET A 41 12.29 -3.79 7.57
N GLN A 42 11.76 -4.34 8.65
CA GLN A 42 10.95 -5.58 8.61
C GLN A 42 9.70 -5.40 7.75
N GLN A 43 9.04 -4.24 7.85
CA GLN A 43 7.88 -3.91 7.03
C GLN A 43 8.23 -3.84 5.54
N ARG A 44 9.33 -3.19 5.18
CA ARG A 44 9.85 -3.16 3.81
C ARG A 44 10.21 -4.56 3.28
N VAL A 45 10.79 -5.41 4.10
CA VAL A 45 11.02 -6.84 3.75
C VAL A 45 9.70 -7.56 3.47
N SER A 46 8.66 -7.30 4.26
CA SER A 46 7.34 -7.93 4.05
C SER A 46 6.73 -7.53 2.71
N ILE A 47 6.84 -6.25 2.33
CA ILE A 47 6.40 -5.75 1.00
C ILE A 47 7.21 -6.43 -0.12
N ALA A 48 8.55 -6.45 -0.01
CA ALA A 48 9.42 -7.11 -1.00
C ALA A 48 9.07 -8.60 -1.17
N ARG A 49 8.78 -9.29 -0.07
CA ARG A 49 8.36 -10.70 -0.11
C ARG A 49 7.03 -10.92 -0.80
N ALA A 50 6.04 -10.03 -0.57
CA ALA A 50 4.74 -10.11 -1.21
C ALA A 50 4.85 -9.92 -2.72
N LEU A 51 5.64 -8.95 -3.16
CA LEU A 51 5.86 -8.66 -4.58
C LEU A 51 6.73 -9.71 -5.30
N ALA A 52 7.74 -10.25 -4.62
CA ALA A 52 8.69 -11.19 -5.23
C ALA A 52 8.08 -12.51 -5.71
N VAL A 53 6.94 -12.93 -5.16
CA VAL A 53 6.24 -14.14 -5.59
C VAL A 53 5.31 -13.91 -6.79
N ASP A 54 5.30 -12.71 -7.31
CA ASP A 54 4.55 -12.32 -8.52
C ASP A 54 3.07 -12.78 -8.48
N PRO A 55 2.25 -12.34 -7.51
CA PRO A 55 0.85 -12.70 -7.44
C PRO A 55 0.01 -11.80 -8.35
N ASP A 56 -1.18 -12.28 -8.77
CA ASP A 56 -2.15 -11.46 -9.52
C ASP A 56 -2.85 -10.43 -8.61
N ILE A 57 -3.08 -10.81 -7.34
CA ILE A 57 -3.73 -9.97 -6.33
C ILE A 57 -2.84 -9.87 -5.09
N ILE A 58 -2.63 -8.66 -4.60
CA ILE A 58 -1.84 -8.38 -3.42
C ILE A 58 -2.72 -7.71 -2.37
N PHE A 59 -2.72 -8.24 -1.16
CA PHE A 59 -3.35 -7.62 0.00
C PHE A 59 -2.29 -6.98 0.88
N MET A 60 -2.44 -5.69 1.16
CA MET A 60 -1.55 -4.92 2.03
C MET A 60 -2.38 -4.25 3.12
N ASP A 61 -2.11 -4.60 4.37
CA ASP A 61 -2.77 -4.05 5.55
C ASP A 61 -1.79 -3.16 6.31
N GLU A 62 -2.07 -1.84 6.32
CA GLU A 62 -1.23 -0.79 6.92
C GLU A 62 0.28 -0.90 6.58
N PRO A 63 0.67 -1.16 5.31
CA PRO A 63 2.03 -1.58 4.99
C PRO A 63 3.07 -0.46 5.15
N LEU A 64 2.65 0.79 5.31
CA LEU A 64 3.53 1.95 5.37
C LEU A 64 3.52 2.65 6.75
N GLY A 65 2.73 2.16 7.71
CA GLY A 65 2.49 2.81 9.00
C GLY A 65 3.71 3.00 9.88
N ALA A 66 4.70 2.10 9.81
CA ALA A 66 5.93 2.16 10.63
C ALA A 66 7.10 2.90 9.95
N LEU A 67 6.86 3.57 8.81
CA LEU A 67 7.90 4.23 8.03
C LEU A 67 8.01 5.73 8.33
N ASP A 68 9.23 6.26 8.27
CA ASP A 68 9.45 7.70 8.23
C ASP A 68 8.89 8.31 6.92
N ALA A 69 8.64 9.63 6.93
CA ALA A 69 7.94 10.31 5.85
C ALA A 69 8.63 10.17 4.47
N LEU A 70 9.96 10.30 4.41
CA LEU A 70 10.68 10.21 3.13
C LEU A 70 10.69 8.79 2.58
N THR A 71 10.95 7.81 3.43
CA THR A 71 10.89 6.39 3.05
C THR A 71 9.50 6.00 2.59
N ARG A 72 8.46 6.50 3.26
CA ARG A 72 7.06 6.27 2.91
C ARG A 72 6.75 6.78 1.51
N ILE A 73 7.09 8.04 1.20
CA ILE A 73 6.85 8.66 -0.12
C ILE A 73 7.56 7.83 -1.22
N ASN A 74 8.84 7.55 -1.06
CA ASN A 74 9.59 6.78 -2.05
C ASN A 74 8.98 5.40 -2.30
N LEU A 75 8.52 4.73 -1.25
CA LEU A 75 7.94 3.40 -1.36
C LEU A 75 6.52 3.42 -1.95
N GLN A 76 5.72 4.46 -1.67
CA GLN A 76 4.44 4.69 -2.35
C GLN A 76 4.62 4.81 -3.85
N ASP A 77 5.57 5.64 -4.30
CA ASP A 77 5.85 5.85 -5.71
C ASP A 77 6.30 4.54 -6.39
N GLU A 78 7.16 3.78 -5.73
CA GLU A 78 7.70 2.53 -6.26
C GLU A 78 6.62 1.44 -6.34
N ILE A 79 5.79 1.27 -5.30
CA ILE A 79 4.65 0.34 -5.31
C ILE A 79 3.69 0.72 -6.42
N SER A 80 3.32 2.01 -6.52
CA SER A 80 2.41 2.51 -7.54
C SER A 80 2.93 2.25 -8.95
N ARG A 81 4.24 2.45 -9.18
CA ARG A 81 4.91 2.18 -10.46
C ARG A 81 4.83 0.70 -10.82
N ILE A 82 5.26 -0.18 -9.90
CA ILE A 82 5.28 -1.63 -10.14
C ILE A 82 3.88 -2.17 -10.41
N CYS A 83 2.90 -1.77 -9.59
CA CYS A 83 1.52 -2.25 -9.77
C CYS A 83 0.96 -1.89 -11.14
N ARG A 84 1.28 -0.68 -11.65
CA ARG A 84 0.86 -0.23 -12.98
C ARG A 84 1.62 -0.93 -14.10
N GLU A 85 2.95 -1.00 -14.00
CA GLU A 85 3.78 -1.62 -15.04
C GLU A 85 3.51 -3.12 -15.20
N GLU A 86 3.27 -3.82 -14.08
CA GLU A 86 3.05 -5.26 -14.06
C GLU A 86 1.56 -5.64 -14.08
N GLY A 87 0.63 -4.66 -14.15
CA GLY A 87 -0.81 -4.89 -14.23
C GLY A 87 -1.39 -5.61 -13.00
N LYS A 88 -0.84 -5.40 -11.80
CA LYS A 88 -1.26 -6.08 -10.58
C LYS A 88 -2.50 -5.44 -9.96
N THR A 89 -3.37 -6.28 -9.40
CA THR A 89 -4.45 -5.82 -8.55
C THR A 89 -3.97 -5.74 -7.11
N VAL A 90 -4.09 -4.56 -6.48
CA VAL A 90 -3.72 -4.37 -5.08
C VAL A 90 -4.92 -3.94 -4.27
N VAL A 91 -5.18 -4.63 -3.18
CA VAL A 91 -6.10 -4.21 -2.13
C VAL A 91 -5.26 -3.64 -0.99
N PHE A 92 -5.32 -2.32 -0.83
CA PHE A 92 -4.51 -1.58 0.13
C PHE A 92 -5.40 -1.05 1.24
N VAL A 93 -5.16 -1.47 2.48
CA VAL A 93 -5.86 -0.97 3.66
C VAL A 93 -5.00 0.06 4.35
N THR A 94 -5.54 1.25 4.55
CA THR A 94 -4.87 2.35 5.26
C THR A 94 -5.89 3.26 5.94
N HIS A 95 -5.48 3.94 6.99
CA HIS A 95 -6.21 5.05 7.59
C HIS A 95 -5.71 6.42 7.11
N ASP A 96 -4.67 6.46 6.28
CA ASP A 96 -4.11 7.69 5.71
C ASP A 96 -4.80 7.98 4.37
N ILE A 97 -5.55 9.09 4.34
CA ILE A 97 -6.33 9.50 3.17
C ILE A 97 -5.40 9.89 2.01
N GLU A 98 -4.24 10.49 2.27
CA GLU A 98 -3.30 10.85 1.22
C GLU A 98 -2.68 9.61 0.58
N GLU A 99 -2.37 8.57 1.36
CA GLU A 99 -1.95 7.28 0.81
C GLU A 99 -3.02 6.70 -0.13
N ALA A 100 -4.28 6.74 0.30
CA ALA A 100 -5.38 6.24 -0.51
C ALA A 100 -5.49 6.99 -1.85
N VAL A 101 -5.35 8.32 -1.85
CA VAL A 101 -5.40 9.15 -3.09
C VAL A 101 -4.21 8.87 -4.00
N VAL A 102 -3.00 8.72 -3.45
CA VAL A 102 -1.79 8.47 -4.24
C VAL A 102 -1.81 7.10 -4.90
N LEU A 103 -2.23 6.08 -4.16
CA LEU A 103 -2.06 4.68 -4.58
C LEU A 103 -3.25 4.10 -5.34
N ALA A 104 -4.48 4.49 -4.98
CA ALA A 104 -5.66 3.78 -5.44
C ALA A 104 -6.28 4.35 -6.73
N ASP A 105 -6.83 3.48 -7.57
CA ASP A 105 -7.74 3.88 -8.65
C ASP A 105 -9.17 4.09 -8.14
N ARG A 106 -9.50 3.42 -7.05
CA ARG A 106 -10.78 3.54 -6.33
C ARG A 106 -10.55 3.44 -4.83
N VAL A 107 -11.13 4.36 -4.08
CA VAL A 107 -11.13 4.33 -2.61
C VAL A 107 -12.47 3.83 -2.12
N VAL A 108 -12.45 2.78 -1.30
CA VAL A 108 -13.63 2.25 -0.62
C VAL A 108 -13.61 2.78 0.82
N VAL A 109 -14.59 3.59 1.17
CA VAL A 109 -14.76 4.06 2.55
C VAL A 109 -15.63 3.07 3.31
N LEU A 110 -15.14 2.62 4.46
CA LEU A 110 -15.83 1.68 5.34
C LEU A 110 -16.35 2.40 6.58
N ALA A 111 -17.61 2.16 6.91
CA ALA A 111 -18.18 2.55 8.20
C ALA A 111 -17.96 1.44 9.23
N ALA A 112 -17.85 1.84 10.50
CA ALA A 112 -17.75 0.91 11.63
C ALA A 112 -19.13 0.68 12.27
N ASN A 113 -19.30 -0.49 12.91
CA ASN A 113 -20.42 -0.85 13.79
C ASN A 113 -21.85 -0.70 13.19
N PRO A 114 -22.30 -1.59 12.29
CA PRO A 114 -21.55 -2.74 11.75
C PRO A 114 -20.60 -2.32 10.64
N GLY A 115 -19.53 -3.10 10.44
CA GLY A 115 -18.62 -2.90 9.30
C GLY A 115 -19.37 -3.02 7.99
N ARG A 116 -19.49 -1.91 7.25
CA ARG A 116 -20.16 -1.88 5.94
C ARG A 116 -19.45 -0.93 4.99
N MET A 117 -19.62 -1.17 3.71
CA MET A 117 -19.15 -0.26 2.68
C MET A 117 -20.05 0.99 2.68
N GLN A 118 -19.46 2.16 2.92
CA GLN A 118 -20.15 3.44 2.90
C GLN A 118 -20.27 3.96 1.47
N THR A 119 -19.16 4.05 0.79
CA THR A 119 -19.10 4.57 -0.58
C THR A 119 -17.86 4.10 -1.31
N ILE A 120 -17.86 4.21 -2.65
CA ILE A 120 -16.70 4.00 -3.51
C ILE A 120 -16.44 5.29 -4.28
N ILE A 121 -15.23 5.82 -4.17
CA ILE A 121 -14.80 7.06 -4.79
C ILE A 121 -13.75 6.74 -5.86
N PRO A 122 -13.99 7.03 -7.13
CA PRO A 122 -12.97 6.90 -8.18
C PRO A 122 -11.91 7.99 -8.03
N VAL A 123 -10.63 7.63 -8.20
CA VAL A 123 -9.49 8.55 -8.15
C VAL A 123 -8.96 8.76 -9.56
N ASN A 124 -9.52 9.74 -10.25
CA ASN A 124 -9.18 10.09 -11.62
C ASN A 124 -8.17 11.25 -11.65
N LEU A 125 -6.91 10.97 -11.29
CA LEU A 125 -5.81 11.94 -11.33
C LEU A 125 -4.85 11.63 -12.47
N ILE A 126 -4.48 12.65 -13.24
CA ILE A 126 -3.45 12.55 -14.29
C ILE A 126 -2.07 12.39 -13.63
N ASP A 127 -1.79 13.24 -12.63
CA ASP A 127 -0.59 13.17 -11.82
C ASP A 127 -0.97 13.00 -10.34
N ARG A 128 -0.60 11.88 -9.77
CA ARG A 128 -0.85 11.54 -8.36
C ARG A 128 0.27 11.99 -7.44
N THR A 129 1.40 12.41 -8.00
CA THR A 129 2.57 12.86 -7.23
C THR A 129 2.46 14.33 -6.85
N ASP A 130 1.72 15.14 -7.62
CA ASP A 130 1.43 16.53 -7.27
C ASP A 130 0.30 16.62 -6.24
N ARG A 131 0.68 16.48 -4.98
CA ARG A 131 -0.24 16.54 -3.82
C ARG A 131 -0.81 17.94 -3.57
N THR A 132 -0.30 18.97 -4.30
CA THR A 132 -0.74 20.36 -4.17
C THR A 132 -1.72 20.77 -5.23
N SER A 133 -1.92 19.97 -6.27
CA SER A 133 -2.88 20.26 -7.34
C SER A 133 -4.31 20.36 -6.82
N ALA A 134 -5.09 21.24 -7.40
CA ALA A 134 -6.50 21.43 -7.01
C ALA A 134 -7.31 20.12 -7.13
N SER A 135 -7.03 19.29 -8.15
CA SER A 135 -7.67 18.00 -8.35
C SER A 135 -7.34 17.00 -7.23
N PHE A 136 -6.08 16.93 -6.79
CA PHE A 136 -5.67 16.09 -5.67
C PHE A 136 -6.37 16.54 -4.37
N VAL A 137 -6.31 17.84 -4.08
CA VAL A 137 -6.91 18.43 -2.87
C VAL A 137 -8.43 18.19 -2.84
N ASN A 138 -9.12 18.35 -3.97
CA ASN A 138 -10.56 18.12 -4.05
C ASN A 138 -10.92 16.64 -3.77
N ILE A 139 -10.21 15.68 -4.36
CA ILE A 139 -10.46 14.25 -4.11
C ILE A 139 -10.16 13.92 -2.65
N ARG A 140 -9.03 14.37 -2.11
CA ARG A 140 -8.66 14.17 -0.70
C ARG A 140 -9.75 14.70 0.24
N ASN A 141 -10.22 15.92 0.02
CA ASN A 141 -11.25 16.55 0.84
C ASN A 141 -12.58 15.79 0.74
N HIS A 142 -12.97 15.34 -0.46
CA HIS A 142 -14.17 14.54 -0.64
C HIS A 142 -14.09 13.21 0.12
N ILE A 143 -12.95 12.51 0.05
CA ILE A 143 -12.73 11.27 0.84
C ILE A 143 -12.81 11.58 2.33
N PHE A 144 -12.20 12.68 2.78
CA PHE A 144 -12.23 13.09 4.18
C PHE A 144 -13.65 13.33 4.69
N GLU A 145 -14.48 14.04 3.92
CA GLU A 145 -15.90 14.26 4.24
C GLU A 145 -16.66 12.94 4.37
N GLN A 146 -16.52 12.03 3.41
CA GLN A 146 -17.16 10.71 3.47
C GLN A 146 -16.68 9.86 4.66
N PHE A 147 -15.40 9.97 5.01
CA PHE A 147 -14.84 9.31 6.18
C PHE A 147 -15.36 9.88 7.50
N GLN A 148 -15.58 11.18 7.58
CA GLN A 148 -16.22 11.85 8.72
C GLN A 148 -17.67 11.37 8.87
N LEU A 149 -18.46 11.38 7.81
CA LEU A 149 -19.83 10.86 7.80
C LEU A 149 -19.88 9.39 8.24
N ALA A 150 -18.95 8.56 7.78
CA ALA A 150 -18.87 7.16 8.19
C ALA A 150 -18.54 6.97 9.67
N LYS A 151 -17.88 7.96 10.32
CA LYS A 151 -17.63 7.97 11.77
C LYS A 151 -18.83 8.49 12.58
N GLU A 152 -19.57 9.43 12.03
CA GLU A 152 -20.75 10.03 12.67
C GLU A 152 -21.97 9.11 12.64
N ASP A 153 -22.05 8.15 11.72
CA ASP A 153 -23.03 7.06 11.67
C ASP A 153 -22.94 6.11 12.92
N LYS A 154 -22.43 6.64 14.02
CA LYS A 154 -22.48 6.01 15.33
C LYS A 154 -23.90 6.09 15.88
N ILE A 155 -24.69 5.01 15.54
CA ILE A 155 -25.63 4.42 16.51
C ILE A 155 -26.64 5.40 17.04
N GLU A 156 -27.71 5.60 16.34
CA GLU A 156 -28.99 5.71 17.03
C GLU A 156 -29.33 4.31 17.59
N PHE A 157 -29.10 4.14 18.88
CA PHE A 157 -29.71 3.03 19.61
C PHE A 157 -31.20 3.31 19.66
N TYR A 158 -31.97 2.58 18.90
CA TYR A 158 -33.41 2.48 19.18
C TYR A 158 -33.56 1.67 20.46
N ILE A 159 -33.97 2.38 21.53
CA ILE A 159 -34.49 1.79 22.77
C ILE A 159 -35.89 1.31 22.50
#